data_5f392a8c0081e8aaa087f49bbbee42c3
#
_entry.id   5f392a8c0081e8aaa087f49bbbee42c3
#
_cell.length_a   1.000
_cell.length_b   1.000
_cell.length_c   1.000
_cell.angle_alpha   90.00
_cell.angle_beta   90.00
_cell.angle_gamma   90.00
#
_symmetry.space_group_name_H-M   'P 1'
#
loop_
_entity.id
_entity.type
_entity.pdbx_description
1 polymer ?
#
loop_
_entity_poly.entity_id
_entity_poly.type
_entity_poly.pdbx_seq_one_letter_code
_entity_poly.pdbx_strand_id
1 'polypeptide(L)'
;MAATLPYPNMDFTPLDVLTAAEMDQMVANDKYLADFCTGLANGTNIENGMIPLRKLKPNCITVIGGDSYQQPIGAGAKIPFSKIENKIGDSLSLNDSSIVIGEDISYVKVSASVYYQQNGVNYGWFELMKKEKAVPHTRTITTMMSGFGTATLSTVLVPVSKGDFFWLQNLDPRNINEINTFMTIEIVK
;
A
#
# COMPACT_ATOMS: atom_id res chain seq x y z
N MET A 1 5.21 2.12 -28.20
CA MET A 1 5.67 1.61 -29.53
C MET A 1 5.19 0.18 -29.71
N ALA A 2 4.67 -0.17 -30.89
CA ALA A 2 4.40 -1.59 -31.18
C ALA A 2 5.76 -2.33 -31.31
N ALA A 3 5.85 -3.51 -30.71
CA ALA A 3 7.03 -4.36 -30.86
C ALA A 3 7.14 -4.79 -32.32
N THR A 4 8.27 -4.55 -32.96
CA THR A 4 8.53 -4.94 -34.32
C THR A 4 9.67 -5.94 -34.31
N LEU A 5 9.44 -7.13 -34.86
CA LEU A 5 10.49 -8.13 -35.01
C LEU A 5 11.64 -7.59 -35.84
N PRO A 6 12.90 -7.95 -35.55
CA PRO A 6 14.07 -7.58 -36.34
C PRO A 6 13.94 -7.96 -37.82
N TYR A 7 13.30 -9.07 -38.11
CA TYR A 7 13.06 -9.59 -39.44
C TYR A 7 11.57 -9.96 -39.61
N PRO A 8 10.65 -8.97 -39.79
CA PRO A 8 9.19 -9.22 -39.79
C PRO A 8 8.69 -9.94 -41.05
N ASN A 9 9.46 -9.95 -42.13
CA ASN A 9 9.05 -10.44 -43.46
C ASN A 9 9.83 -11.65 -43.90
N MET A 10 10.04 -12.63 -43.02
CA MET A 10 10.59 -13.93 -43.43
C MET A 10 9.55 -14.67 -44.26
N ASP A 11 9.81 -14.88 -45.54
CA ASP A 11 8.97 -15.63 -46.47
C ASP A 11 9.57 -17.00 -46.70
N PHE A 12 8.79 -18.04 -46.42
CA PHE A 12 9.23 -19.42 -46.62
C PHE A 12 8.36 -20.06 -47.71
N THR A 13 8.96 -20.44 -48.80
CA THR A 13 8.29 -21.27 -49.80
C THR A 13 8.35 -22.75 -49.38
N PRO A 14 7.28 -23.52 -49.57
CA PRO A 14 7.27 -24.95 -49.25
C PRO A 14 8.39 -25.67 -50.03
N LEU A 15 9.19 -26.47 -49.34
CA LEU A 15 10.31 -27.29 -49.86
C LEU A 15 11.65 -26.55 -50.07
N ASP A 16 11.77 -25.27 -49.70
CA ASP A 16 13.08 -24.61 -49.69
C ASP A 16 13.94 -25.09 -48.53
N VAL A 17 15.21 -25.32 -48.81
CA VAL A 17 16.18 -25.58 -47.75
C VAL A 17 16.55 -24.24 -47.12
N LEU A 18 16.34 -24.11 -45.81
CA LEU A 18 16.71 -22.91 -45.05
C LEU A 18 18.20 -22.63 -45.23
N THR A 19 18.52 -21.42 -45.64
CA THR A 19 19.92 -20.96 -45.68
C THR A 19 20.41 -20.64 -44.26
N ALA A 20 21.73 -20.62 -44.08
CA ALA A 20 22.29 -20.20 -42.78
C ALA A 20 21.85 -18.80 -42.39
N ALA A 21 21.68 -17.88 -43.35
CA ALA A 21 21.22 -16.52 -43.12
C ALA A 21 19.77 -16.47 -42.59
N GLU A 22 18.88 -17.31 -43.15
CA GLU A 22 17.50 -17.42 -42.67
C GLU A 22 17.43 -18.04 -41.27
N MET A 23 18.25 -19.04 -40.97
CA MET A 23 18.39 -19.59 -39.64
C MET A 23 18.87 -18.56 -38.62
N ASP A 24 19.86 -17.73 -38.96
CA ASP A 24 20.33 -16.64 -38.13
C ASP A 24 19.24 -15.60 -37.87
N GLN A 25 18.41 -15.28 -38.87
CA GLN A 25 17.24 -14.41 -38.73
C GLN A 25 16.20 -14.98 -37.77
N MET A 26 15.91 -16.29 -37.85
CA MET A 26 15.00 -16.95 -36.92
C MET A 26 15.51 -16.85 -35.49
N VAL A 27 16.77 -17.15 -35.25
CA VAL A 27 17.41 -17.05 -33.94
C VAL A 27 17.38 -15.62 -33.41
N ALA A 28 17.59 -14.62 -34.26
CA ALA A 28 17.53 -13.22 -33.89
C ALA A 28 16.09 -12.79 -33.48
N ASN A 29 15.09 -13.28 -34.21
CA ASN A 29 13.65 -13.04 -33.83
C ASN A 29 13.31 -13.72 -32.53
N ASP A 30 13.70 -14.95 -32.29
CA ASP A 30 13.44 -15.68 -31.05
C ASP A 30 14.09 -14.99 -29.85
N LYS A 31 15.33 -14.56 -30.00
CA LYS A 31 16.04 -13.79 -28.97
C LYS A 31 15.33 -12.49 -28.68
N TYR A 32 14.93 -11.74 -29.70
CA TYR A 32 14.18 -10.50 -29.53
C TYR A 32 12.87 -10.72 -28.76
N LEU A 33 12.11 -11.76 -29.10
CA LEU A 33 10.88 -12.11 -28.41
C LEU A 33 11.13 -12.49 -26.95
N ALA A 34 12.17 -13.27 -26.68
CA ALA A 34 12.55 -13.64 -25.31
C ALA A 34 12.94 -12.41 -24.49
N ASP A 35 13.76 -11.49 -25.06
CA ASP A 35 14.15 -10.24 -24.40
C ASP A 35 12.96 -9.32 -24.18
N PHE A 36 12.04 -9.23 -25.16
CA PHE A 36 10.81 -8.44 -25.04
C PHE A 36 9.88 -9.00 -23.95
N CYS A 37 9.67 -10.32 -23.91
CA CYS A 37 8.86 -10.97 -22.88
C CYS A 37 9.48 -10.78 -21.49
N THR A 38 10.80 -10.90 -21.38
CA THR A 38 11.53 -10.64 -20.14
C THR A 38 11.35 -9.18 -19.69
N GLY A 39 11.47 -8.24 -20.64
CA GLY A 39 11.22 -6.82 -20.37
C GLY A 39 9.79 -6.52 -19.92
N LEU A 40 8.79 -7.22 -20.48
CA LEU A 40 7.39 -7.12 -20.00
C LEU A 40 7.24 -7.67 -18.59
N ALA A 41 7.85 -8.81 -18.29
CA ALA A 41 7.80 -9.44 -16.96
C ALA A 41 8.46 -8.55 -15.89
N ASN A 42 9.55 -7.86 -16.24
CA ASN A 42 10.29 -6.96 -15.36
C ASN A 42 9.79 -5.51 -15.39
N GLY A 43 8.81 -5.19 -16.23
CA GLY A 43 8.26 -3.85 -16.38
C GLY A 43 9.12 -2.87 -17.22
N THR A 44 10.26 -3.29 -17.75
CA THR A 44 11.17 -2.40 -18.52
C THR A 44 10.63 -1.99 -19.88
N ASN A 45 9.78 -2.81 -20.49
CA ASN A 45 9.15 -2.55 -21.79
C ASN A 45 7.71 -2.02 -21.65
N ILE A 46 7.32 -1.61 -20.42
CA ILE A 46 5.98 -1.09 -20.17
C ILE A 46 6.08 0.43 -20.10
N GLU A 47 5.48 1.12 -21.07
CA GLU A 47 5.33 2.57 -21.03
C GLU A 47 4.27 2.96 -19.98
N ASN A 48 4.44 4.13 -19.36
CA ASN A 48 3.47 4.68 -18.42
C ASN A 48 2.07 4.72 -19.06
N GLY A 49 1.11 4.08 -18.38
CA GLY A 49 -0.28 4.02 -18.85
C GLY A 49 -0.63 2.81 -19.73
N MET A 50 0.34 1.99 -20.17
CA MET A 50 0.05 0.78 -20.96
C MET A 50 -0.67 -0.32 -20.15
N ILE A 51 -0.46 -0.38 -18.83
CA ILE A 51 -1.19 -1.31 -17.97
C ILE A 51 -2.43 -0.59 -17.42
N PRO A 52 -3.64 -0.99 -17.82
CA PRO A 52 -4.83 -0.41 -17.22
C PRO A 52 -4.83 -0.59 -15.71
N LEU A 53 -5.22 0.44 -14.96
CA LEU A 53 -5.30 0.42 -13.48
C LEU A 53 -6.01 -0.82 -12.94
N ARG A 54 -7.04 -1.32 -13.66
CA ARG A 54 -7.77 -2.55 -13.30
C ARG A 54 -6.90 -3.83 -13.27
N LYS A 55 -5.73 -3.81 -13.97
CA LYS A 55 -4.77 -4.93 -13.99
C LYS A 55 -3.68 -4.79 -12.93
N LEU A 56 -3.55 -3.62 -12.34
CA LEU A 56 -2.67 -3.41 -11.20
C LEU A 56 -3.36 -4.01 -9.98
N LYS A 57 -2.78 -5.03 -9.40
CA LYS A 57 -3.31 -5.60 -8.14
C LYS A 57 -3.30 -4.51 -7.09
N PRO A 58 -4.44 -4.23 -6.43
CA PRO A 58 -4.45 -3.36 -5.28
C PRO A 58 -3.48 -3.91 -4.22
N ASN A 59 -2.87 -3.02 -3.46
CA ASN A 59 -2.03 -3.41 -2.34
C ASN A 59 -2.44 -2.55 -1.16
N CYS A 60 -3.13 -3.16 -0.21
CA CYS A 60 -3.65 -2.47 0.95
C CYS A 60 -3.62 -3.36 2.18
N ILE A 61 -3.61 -2.73 3.34
CA ILE A 61 -3.76 -3.38 4.64
C ILE A 61 -4.72 -2.57 5.50
N THR A 62 -5.65 -3.25 6.13
CA THR A 62 -6.48 -2.69 7.21
C THR A 62 -6.16 -3.44 8.49
N VAL A 63 -5.81 -2.71 9.53
CA VAL A 63 -5.52 -3.24 10.86
C VAL A 63 -6.53 -2.73 11.87
N ILE A 64 -6.86 -3.56 12.84
CA ILE A 64 -7.73 -3.23 13.97
C ILE A 64 -6.98 -3.38 15.29
N GLY A 65 -7.48 -2.74 16.34
CA GLY A 65 -6.86 -2.77 17.65
C GLY A 65 -6.77 -4.20 18.18
N GLY A 66 -7.84 -4.74 18.64
CA GLY A 66 -7.91 -6.05 19.26
C GLY A 66 -9.33 -6.40 19.65
N ASP A 67 -9.46 -7.11 20.76
CA ASP A 67 -10.77 -7.58 21.26
C ASP A 67 -11.24 -6.82 22.52
N SER A 68 -10.48 -5.84 23.00
CA SER A 68 -10.83 -5.10 24.22
C SER A 68 -11.83 -3.99 23.94
N TYR A 69 -12.86 -3.91 24.80
CA TYR A 69 -13.82 -2.82 24.75
C TYR A 69 -13.37 -1.55 25.47
N GLN A 70 -12.38 -1.66 26.37
CA GLN A 70 -11.87 -0.54 27.16
C GLN A 70 -10.38 -0.71 27.42
N GLN A 71 -9.56 -0.32 26.46
CA GLN A 71 -8.11 -0.33 26.61
C GLN A 71 -7.62 1.07 27.02
N PRO A 72 -7.05 1.23 28.23
CA PRO A 72 -6.46 2.50 28.63
C PRO A 72 -5.17 2.78 27.85
N ILE A 73 -5.05 3.98 27.27
CA ILE A 73 -3.90 4.42 26.53
C ILE A 73 -3.40 5.76 27.06
N GLY A 74 -2.12 5.83 27.37
CA GLY A 74 -1.46 7.06 27.84
C GLY A 74 -1.29 8.11 26.75
N ALA A 75 -1.04 9.34 27.17
CA ALA A 75 -0.62 10.39 26.24
C ALA A 75 0.75 10.04 25.63
N GLY A 76 0.91 10.30 24.34
CA GLY A 76 2.14 9.98 23.60
C GLY A 76 2.29 8.50 23.22
N ALA A 77 1.44 7.62 23.73
CA ALA A 77 1.52 6.20 23.45
C ALA A 77 0.97 5.84 22.06
N LYS A 78 1.48 4.74 21.49
CA LYS A 78 0.92 4.14 20.27
C LYS A 78 -0.47 3.60 20.56
N ILE A 79 -1.41 3.87 19.64
CA ILE A 79 -2.69 3.16 19.61
C ILE A 79 -2.42 1.72 19.17
N PRO A 80 -2.79 0.72 19.97
CA PRO A 80 -2.46 -0.67 19.67
C PRO A 80 -3.25 -1.17 18.46
N PHE A 81 -2.52 -1.78 17.52
CA PHE A 81 -3.07 -2.56 16.42
C PHE A 81 -2.48 -3.96 16.51
N SER A 82 -3.31 -4.95 16.74
CA SER A 82 -2.86 -6.33 16.97
C SER A 82 -3.35 -7.31 15.91
N LYS A 83 -4.34 -6.93 15.12
CA LYS A 83 -4.95 -7.81 14.13
C LYS A 83 -4.98 -7.18 12.75
N ILE A 84 -4.76 -8.01 11.74
CA ILE A 84 -4.99 -7.67 10.33
C ILE A 84 -6.41 -8.09 10.00
N GLU A 85 -7.28 -7.12 9.71
CA GLU A 85 -8.66 -7.36 9.28
C GLU A 85 -8.72 -7.72 7.80
N ASN A 86 -7.97 -6.98 6.98
CA ASN A 86 -7.88 -7.24 5.55
C ASN A 86 -6.49 -6.92 5.04
N LYS A 87 -5.99 -7.76 4.13
CA LYS A 87 -4.71 -7.55 3.46
C LYS A 87 -4.77 -8.05 2.01
N ILE A 88 -4.37 -7.19 1.09
CA ILE A 88 -4.18 -7.52 -0.32
C ILE A 88 -2.75 -7.15 -0.69
N GLY A 89 -2.00 -8.11 -1.24
CA GLY A 89 -0.59 -7.93 -1.59
C GLY A 89 0.36 -8.09 -0.39
N ASP A 90 1.66 -8.01 -0.67
CA ASP A 90 2.71 -8.33 0.32
C ASP A 90 3.60 -7.15 0.70
N SER A 91 3.39 -5.99 0.07
CA SER A 91 4.22 -4.80 0.26
C SER A 91 3.97 -4.05 1.58
N LEU A 92 2.92 -4.43 2.30
CA LEU A 92 2.56 -3.85 3.60
C LEU A 92 2.51 -4.95 4.66
N SER A 93 3.00 -4.65 5.86
CA SER A 93 2.97 -5.59 6.99
C SER A 93 2.67 -4.87 8.31
N LEU A 94 2.04 -5.58 9.24
CA LEU A 94 1.84 -5.11 10.61
C LEU A 94 3.02 -5.57 11.48
N ASN A 95 3.64 -4.64 12.19
CA ASN A 95 4.70 -4.92 13.15
C ASN A 95 4.61 -3.92 14.32
N ASP A 96 4.52 -4.40 15.54
CA ASP A 96 4.46 -3.61 16.77
C ASP A 96 3.50 -2.40 16.66
N SER A 97 2.23 -2.67 16.36
CA SER A 97 1.18 -1.64 16.18
C SER A 97 1.50 -0.59 15.10
N SER A 98 2.39 -0.91 14.19
CA SER A 98 2.78 -0.06 13.07
C SER A 98 2.63 -0.79 11.75
N ILE A 99 2.17 -0.10 10.71
CA ILE A 99 2.18 -0.63 9.35
C ILE A 99 3.48 -0.23 8.66
N VAL A 100 4.23 -1.23 8.20
CA VAL A 100 5.55 -1.08 7.59
C VAL A 100 5.45 -1.20 6.08
N ILE A 101 6.16 -0.32 5.36
CA ILE A 101 6.30 -0.32 3.89
C ILE A 101 7.45 -1.25 3.51
N GLY A 102 7.15 -2.33 2.81
CA GLY A 102 8.10 -3.39 2.46
C GLY A 102 8.82 -3.21 1.11
N GLU A 103 8.34 -2.32 0.24
CA GLU A 103 8.90 -2.11 -1.09
C GLU A 103 9.07 -0.62 -1.43
N ASP A 104 9.80 -0.33 -2.52
CA ASP A 104 9.97 1.04 -3.00
C ASP A 104 8.71 1.50 -3.74
N ILE A 105 7.99 2.40 -3.11
CA ILE A 105 6.77 3.06 -3.61
C ILE A 105 6.86 4.55 -3.31
N SER A 106 6.13 5.36 -4.06
CA SER A 106 6.23 6.82 -3.90
C SER A 106 5.22 7.39 -2.92
N TYR A 107 4.00 6.85 -2.90
CA TYR A 107 2.91 7.39 -2.10
C TYR A 107 1.99 6.31 -1.55
N VAL A 108 1.43 6.58 -0.38
CA VAL A 108 0.33 5.81 0.20
C VAL A 108 -0.83 6.72 0.56
N LYS A 109 -2.04 6.17 0.53
CA LYS A 109 -3.21 6.76 1.16
C LYS A 109 -3.37 6.14 2.54
N VAL A 110 -3.56 6.98 3.54
CA VAL A 110 -3.79 6.55 4.92
C VAL A 110 -5.11 7.09 5.40
N SER A 111 -5.92 6.25 5.99
CA SER A 111 -7.14 6.62 6.72
C SER A 111 -7.20 5.88 8.04
N ALA A 112 -7.83 6.46 9.04
CA ALA A 112 -7.93 5.84 10.35
C ALA A 112 -9.18 6.31 11.10
N SER A 113 -9.64 5.48 12.02
CA SER A 113 -10.70 5.81 12.95
C SER A 113 -10.37 5.26 14.33
N VAL A 114 -10.50 6.09 15.34
CA VAL A 114 -10.28 5.70 16.74
C VAL A 114 -11.55 5.95 17.54
N TYR A 115 -12.07 4.89 18.11
CA TYR A 115 -13.25 4.95 18.95
C TYR A 115 -12.85 5.11 20.42
N TYR A 116 -13.08 6.28 20.96
CA TYR A 116 -12.81 6.61 22.36
C TYR A 116 -14.01 6.29 23.25
N GLN A 117 -13.71 5.78 24.45
CA GLN A 117 -14.73 5.44 25.44
C GLN A 117 -14.24 5.87 26.81
N GLN A 118 -14.93 6.86 27.39
CA GLN A 118 -14.62 7.33 28.74
C GLN A 118 -15.83 8.04 29.35
N ASN A 119 -16.07 7.88 30.65
CA ASN A 119 -17.14 8.58 31.37
C ASN A 119 -16.88 10.09 31.38
N GLY A 120 -17.94 10.87 31.15
CA GLY A 120 -17.93 12.32 31.17
C GLY A 120 -17.82 12.96 29.77
N VAL A 121 -17.88 14.31 29.73
CA VAL A 121 -17.67 15.09 28.51
C VAL A 121 -16.18 15.36 28.36
N ASN A 122 -15.56 14.77 27.37
CA ASN A 122 -14.13 14.85 27.13
C ASN A 122 -13.84 14.89 25.63
N TYR A 123 -12.55 15.02 25.31
CA TYR A 123 -12.07 14.98 23.93
C TYR A 123 -11.21 13.73 23.74
N GLY A 124 -11.31 13.12 22.57
CA GLY A 124 -10.39 12.12 22.10
C GLY A 124 -9.54 12.69 20.95
N TRP A 125 -8.23 12.52 21.00
CA TRP A 125 -7.32 13.08 20.01
C TRP A 125 -6.29 12.04 19.59
N PHE A 126 -6.00 11.99 18.32
CA PHE A 126 -4.83 11.29 17.83
C PHE A 126 -4.19 12.04 16.66
N GLU A 127 -2.99 11.63 16.32
CA GLU A 127 -2.34 12.08 15.10
C GLU A 127 -1.58 10.94 14.42
N LEU A 128 -1.45 11.02 13.09
CA LEU A 128 -0.71 10.05 12.32
C LEU A 128 0.78 10.33 12.42
N MET A 129 1.53 9.31 12.76
CA MET A 129 2.99 9.34 12.82
C MET A 129 3.59 8.55 11.65
N LYS A 130 4.62 9.10 11.05
CA LYS A 130 5.49 8.44 10.10
C LYS A 130 6.88 8.37 10.71
N LYS A 131 7.38 7.17 10.99
CA LYS A 131 8.55 7.00 11.87
C LYS A 131 8.32 7.73 13.18
N GLU A 132 9.23 8.61 13.57
CA GLU A 132 9.17 9.39 14.80
C GLU A 132 8.62 10.81 14.61
N LYS A 133 8.03 11.10 13.45
CA LYS A 133 7.54 12.45 13.12
C LYS A 133 6.05 12.44 12.82
N ALA A 134 5.33 13.44 13.36
CA ALA A 134 3.95 13.67 13.01
C ALA A 134 3.81 14.03 11.53
N VAL A 135 2.84 13.43 10.88
CA VAL A 135 2.44 13.80 9.52
C VAL A 135 1.64 15.11 9.62
N PRO A 136 2.02 16.17 8.91
CA PRO A 136 1.34 17.46 8.99
C PRO A 136 -0.16 17.34 8.70
N HIS A 137 -0.96 18.13 9.43
CA HIS A 137 -2.42 18.23 9.25
C HIS A 137 -3.21 16.93 9.45
N THR A 138 -2.68 15.98 10.22
CA THR A 138 -3.36 14.71 10.53
C THR A 138 -3.89 14.62 11.96
N ARG A 139 -3.68 15.67 12.75
CA ARG A 139 -4.26 15.73 14.11
C ARG A 139 -5.77 15.76 14.04
N THR A 140 -6.38 14.79 14.68
CA THR A 140 -7.83 14.55 14.66
C THR A 140 -8.37 14.57 16.05
N ILE A 141 -9.51 15.27 16.25
CA ILE A 141 -10.18 15.43 17.51
C ILE A 141 -11.65 15.01 17.39
N THR A 142 -12.17 14.42 18.45
CA THR A 142 -13.61 14.22 18.62
C THR A 142 -14.05 14.67 19.99
N THR A 143 -15.28 15.16 20.11
CA THR A 143 -15.94 15.37 21.39
C THR A 143 -16.66 14.09 21.78
N MET A 144 -16.40 13.58 22.98
CA MET A 144 -17.12 12.43 23.51
C MET A 144 -18.42 12.91 24.18
N MET A 145 -19.54 12.53 23.58
CA MET A 145 -20.86 12.78 24.16
C MET A 145 -21.37 11.48 24.82
N SER A 146 -21.89 11.60 26.05
CA SER A 146 -22.34 10.42 26.80
C SER A 146 -21.29 9.32 26.98
N GLY A 147 -20.01 9.70 27.01
CA GLY A 147 -18.91 8.78 27.25
C GLY A 147 -18.32 8.13 25.98
N PHE A 148 -18.78 8.47 24.78
CA PHE A 148 -18.31 7.87 23.53
C PHE A 148 -18.02 8.94 22.48
N GLY A 149 -17.05 8.66 21.60
CA GLY A 149 -16.76 9.51 20.45
C GLY A 149 -15.78 8.85 19.49
N THR A 150 -15.98 9.12 18.20
CA THR A 150 -15.10 8.61 17.14
C THR A 150 -14.33 9.75 16.52
N ALA A 151 -13.00 9.68 16.59
CA ALA A 151 -12.13 10.56 15.85
C ALA A 151 -11.74 9.87 14.52
N THR A 152 -11.97 10.55 13.40
CA THR A 152 -11.72 9.97 12.07
C THR A 152 -10.76 10.83 11.28
N LEU A 153 -9.63 10.25 10.89
CA LEU A 153 -8.71 10.82 9.91
C LEU A 153 -9.23 10.49 8.51
N SER A 154 -9.64 11.51 7.78
CA SER A 154 -9.95 11.40 6.35
C SER A 154 -8.71 10.96 5.58
N THR A 155 -8.90 10.36 4.40
CA THR A 155 -7.80 9.90 3.57
C THR A 155 -6.78 11.00 3.30
N VAL A 156 -5.54 10.76 3.69
CA VAL A 156 -4.39 11.61 3.40
C VAL A 156 -3.40 10.88 2.49
N LEU A 157 -2.81 11.62 1.56
CA LEU A 157 -1.76 11.12 0.68
C LEU A 157 -0.40 11.46 1.29
N VAL A 158 0.44 10.46 1.52
CA VAL A 158 1.73 10.63 2.17
C VAL A 158 2.85 10.06 1.30
N PRO A 159 3.93 10.83 1.02
CA PRO A 159 5.11 10.31 0.34
C PRO A 159 5.84 9.32 1.25
N VAL A 160 6.33 8.23 0.65
CA VAL A 160 6.96 7.13 1.39
C VAL A 160 8.19 6.59 0.68
N SER A 161 9.00 5.86 1.44
CA SER A 161 10.12 5.04 0.98
C SER A 161 10.05 3.68 1.66
N LYS A 162 10.71 2.69 1.10
CA LYS A 162 10.88 1.37 1.72
C LYS A 162 11.43 1.50 3.14
N GLY A 163 10.86 0.76 4.06
CA GLY A 163 11.20 0.80 5.48
C GLY A 163 10.54 1.92 6.28
N ASP A 164 9.74 2.79 5.65
CA ASP A 164 8.89 3.70 6.40
C ASP A 164 7.82 2.92 7.15
N PHE A 165 7.39 3.43 8.30
CA PHE A 165 6.31 2.84 9.07
C PHE A 165 5.38 3.91 9.61
N PHE A 166 4.12 3.55 9.75
CA PHE A 166 3.03 4.41 10.22
C PHE A 166 2.39 3.84 11.46
N TRP A 167 2.06 4.72 12.39
CA TRP A 167 1.32 4.40 13.60
C TRP A 167 0.46 5.59 14.03
N LEU A 168 -0.49 5.38 14.91
CA LEU A 168 -1.29 6.46 15.48
C LEU A 168 -0.82 6.75 16.89
N GLN A 169 -0.54 8.04 17.16
CA GLN A 169 -0.20 8.54 18.49
C GLN A 169 -1.44 9.03 19.20
N ASN A 170 -1.73 8.49 20.36
CA ASN A 170 -2.74 9.04 21.25
C ASN A 170 -2.20 10.31 21.93
N LEU A 171 -2.91 11.41 21.87
CA LEU A 171 -2.39 12.70 22.38
C LEU A 171 -2.83 13.01 23.81
N ASP A 172 -3.82 12.30 24.34
CA ASP A 172 -4.36 12.52 25.67
C ASP A 172 -4.78 11.19 26.33
N PRO A 173 -4.54 10.99 27.65
CA PRO A 173 -4.86 9.70 28.29
C PRO A 173 -6.34 9.40 28.15
N ARG A 174 -6.67 8.27 27.52
CA ARG A 174 -8.06 7.85 27.25
C ARG A 174 -8.18 6.34 27.18
N ASN A 175 -9.40 5.87 27.33
CA ASN A 175 -9.75 4.51 26.96
C ASN A 175 -10.18 4.48 25.50
N ILE A 176 -9.78 3.47 24.78
CA ILE A 176 -10.25 3.19 23.42
C ILE A 176 -11.01 1.87 23.38
N ASN A 177 -11.91 1.76 22.40
CA ASN A 177 -12.49 0.48 22.03
C ASN A 177 -11.68 -0.09 20.84
N GLU A 178 -10.92 -1.14 21.08
CA GLU A 178 -10.03 -1.73 20.09
C GLU A 178 -10.75 -2.31 18.88
N ILE A 179 -11.94 -2.90 19.09
CA ILE A 179 -12.74 -3.55 18.04
C ILE A 179 -13.16 -2.54 16.97
N ASN A 180 -13.48 -1.31 17.38
CA ASN A 180 -13.95 -0.24 16.51
C ASN A 180 -12.86 0.77 16.13
N THR A 181 -11.60 0.43 16.42
CA THR A 181 -10.44 1.26 16.10
C THR A 181 -9.65 0.60 14.97
N PHE A 182 -9.46 1.33 13.87
CA PHE A 182 -8.77 0.80 12.69
C PHE A 182 -7.88 1.82 12.01
N MET A 183 -6.92 1.32 11.25
CA MET A 183 -6.11 2.09 10.30
C MET A 183 -5.98 1.32 9.00
N THR A 184 -6.16 2.02 7.89
CA THR A 184 -6.02 1.46 6.54
C THR A 184 -4.94 2.20 5.79
N ILE A 185 -4.04 1.45 5.15
CA ILE A 185 -3.06 1.98 4.20
C ILE A 185 -3.26 1.31 2.85
N GLU A 186 -3.34 2.13 1.80
CA GLU A 186 -3.44 1.74 0.41
C GLU A 186 -2.26 2.31 -0.37
N ILE A 187 -1.57 1.48 -1.14
CA ILE A 187 -0.49 1.94 -2.03
C ILE A 187 -1.09 2.62 -3.25
N VAL A 188 -0.57 3.82 -3.56
CA VAL A 188 -0.88 4.56 -4.79
C VAL A 188 0.22 4.26 -5.80
N LYS A 189 -0.14 3.61 -6.89
CA LYS A 189 0.75 3.28 -8.02
C LYS A 189 0.56 4.25 -9.16
#